data_cc11ed48588f2bbab8cd3d8791a653b0
#
_entry.id   cc11ed48588f2bbab8cd3d8791a653b0
#
_cell.length_a   1.000
_cell.length_b   1.000
_cell.length_c   1.000
_cell.angle_alpha   90.00
_cell.angle_beta   90.00
_cell.angle_gamma   90.00
#
_symmetry.space_group_name_H-M   'P 1'
#
loop_
_entity.id
_entity.type
_entity.pdbx_description
1 polymer ?
#
loop_
_entity_poly.entity_id
_entity_poly.type
_entity_poly.pdbx_seq_one_letter_code
_entity_poly.pdbx_strand_id
1 'polypeptide(L)'
;MDPHHSAFVHRVIFIMLCGVIYAGIDEAGYGPLLGPLCVGSVAFRFGSTADAPSVQTSDAPSPPDLWSLLSRAVCRAPKDTRRRIAIADSKKLKSGGKLPLIHLERGVLSFLPGVLPENDARFFSAVGIGSTQSDASPWHRSALPLPTSHTRDGLLISQNLARLACERAELAVERLAVNALDPAAFNALYRSLGNKAHVNMSLVFHALRAIDDLRGDSQALVVIDRQGGRASYTAELEAHMARGAQVRTIREDGEISTYAVGRGLFVSFEVEAEARHLPVALASMAAKYTRELSMARLNAYFSAFLPDLAPTAGYVEDGRRYLAEVKPILARERIPHDAFVRVV
;
A
#
# COMPACT_ATOMS: atom_id res chain seq x y z
N MET A 1 -34.77 27.06 1.62
CA MET A 1 -33.78 26.11 1.05
C MET A 1 -33.00 26.92 0.04
N ASP A 2 -31.71 27.11 0.31
CA ASP A 2 -30.83 27.99 -0.48
C ASP A 2 -30.46 27.29 -1.78
N PRO A 3 -30.74 27.86 -2.96
CA PRO A 3 -30.43 27.27 -4.25
C PRO A 3 -28.92 27.07 -4.48
N HIS A 4 -28.07 27.81 -3.78
CA HIS A 4 -26.63 27.65 -3.82
C HIS A 4 -26.11 26.39 -3.10
N HIS A 5 -26.83 25.93 -2.08
CA HIS A 5 -26.46 24.69 -1.37
C HIS A 5 -26.78 23.43 -2.20
N SER A 6 -27.90 23.45 -2.92
CA SER A 6 -28.29 22.36 -3.84
C SER A 6 -27.33 22.23 -5.02
N ALA A 7 -26.88 23.35 -5.62
CA ALA A 7 -25.94 23.35 -6.74
C ALA A 7 -24.55 22.86 -6.35
N PHE A 8 -24.09 23.19 -5.12
CA PHE A 8 -22.80 22.74 -4.60
C PHE A 8 -22.79 21.24 -4.30
N VAL A 9 -23.86 20.73 -3.68
CA VAL A 9 -24.02 19.30 -3.40
C VAL A 9 -24.11 18.48 -4.69
N HIS A 10 -24.87 18.95 -5.69
CA HIS A 10 -24.95 18.29 -7.00
C HIS A 10 -23.61 18.32 -7.76
N ARG A 11 -22.84 19.39 -7.66
CA ARG A 11 -21.52 19.51 -8.28
C ARG A 11 -20.50 18.56 -7.64
N VAL A 12 -20.51 18.42 -6.32
CA VAL A 12 -19.66 17.47 -5.59
C VAL A 12 -20.02 16.01 -5.93
N ILE A 13 -21.30 15.68 -6.00
CA ILE A 13 -21.78 14.33 -6.37
C ILE A 13 -21.45 14.03 -7.86
N PHE A 14 -21.58 15.01 -8.77
CA PHE A 14 -21.28 14.82 -10.18
C PHE A 14 -19.78 14.63 -10.44
N ILE A 15 -18.91 15.35 -9.69
CA ILE A 15 -17.45 15.19 -9.74
C ILE A 15 -17.02 13.78 -9.27
N MET A 16 -17.70 13.19 -8.29
CA MET A 16 -17.42 11.83 -7.80
C MET A 16 -17.77 10.72 -8.81
N LEU A 17 -18.62 10.98 -9.78
CA LEU A 17 -19.13 9.97 -10.72
C LEU A 17 -18.44 9.92 -12.09
N CYS A 18 -17.63 10.90 -12.46
CA CYS A 18 -17.12 11.07 -13.82
C CYS A 18 -15.59 11.16 -13.95
N GLY A 19 -14.80 10.83 -12.92
CA GLY A 19 -13.36 11.03 -12.97
C GLY A 19 -12.56 9.78 -13.32
N VAL A 20 -11.36 9.97 -13.89
CA VAL A 20 -10.38 8.91 -14.13
C VAL A 20 -9.71 8.52 -12.81
N ILE A 21 -9.53 7.23 -12.58
CA ILE A 21 -8.73 6.73 -11.46
C ILE A 21 -7.27 6.56 -11.90
N TYR A 22 -6.36 7.10 -11.09
CA TYR A 22 -4.94 6.82 -11.19
C TYR A 22 -4.49 6.14 -9.90
N ALA A 23 -4.02 4.90 -10.01
CA ALA A 23 -3.70 4.07 -8.86
C ALA A 23 -2.29 3.46 -8.94
N GLY A 24 -1.77 3.13 -7.77
CA GLY A 24 -0.50 2.42 -7.61
C GLY A 24 -0.62 1.21 -6.70
N ILE A 25 0.15 0.16 -7.00
CA ILE A 25 0.27 -1.05 -6.19
C ILE A 25 1.75 -1.37 -6.01
N ASP A 26 2.16 -1.70 -4.79
CA ASP A 26 3.52 -2.15 -4.46
C ASP A 26 3.50 -3.06 -3.22
N GLU A 27 4.58 -3.83 -3.01
CA GLU A 27 4.69 -4.73 -1.89
C GLU A 27 5.80 -4.35 -0.90
N ALA A 28 5.68 -4.90 0.32
CA ALA A 28 6.74 -4.91 1.33
C ALA A 28 6.79 -6.27 2.03
N GLY A 29 8.01 -6.72 2.32
CA GLY A 29 8.19 -7.95 3.06
C GLY A 29 8.22 -9.20 2.18
N TYR A 30 8.59 -9.12 0.91
CA TYR A 30 8.76 -10.28 0.03
C TYR A 30 9.91 -11.19 0.46
N GLY A 31 11.07 -10.63 0.86
CA GLY A 31 12.29 -11.36 1.24
C GLY A 31 12.34 -11.95 2.66
N PRO A 32 11.77 -11.32 3.69
CA PRO A 32 11.90 -11.76 5.08
C PRO A 32 11.33 -13.15 5.39
N LEU A 33 11.93 -13.80 6.40
CA LEU A 33 11.52 -15.07 7.00
C LEU A 33 10.36 -14.89 7.99
N LEU A 34 10.35 -13.77 8.75
CA LEU A 34 9.37 -13.48 9.78
C LEU A 34 8.51 -12.27 9.41
N GLY A 35 7.30 -12.26 9.98
CA GLY A 35 6.34 -11.19 9.78
C GLY A 35 5.57 -11.27 8.45
N PRO A 36 4.62 -10.35 8.22
CA PRO A 36 3.71 -10.45 7.10
C PRO A 36 4.35 -10.07 5.74
N LEU A 37 3.78 -10.63 4.66
CA LEU A 37 3.86 -10.05 3.32
C LEU A 37 2.72 -9.05 3.19
N CYS A 38 3.03 -7.81 2.81
CA CYS A 38 2.07 -6.73 2.66
C CYS A 38 2.06 -6.22 1.22
N VAL A 39 0.88 -6.06 0.61
CA VAL A 39 0.68 -5.39 -0.68
C VAL A 39 -0.20 -4.18 -0.46
N GLY A 40 0.37 -2.99 -0.68
CA GLY A 40 -0.31 -1.71 -0.61
C GLY A 40 -0.98 -1.34 -1.92
N SER A 41 -2.09 -0.62 -1.85
CA SER A 41 -2.76 -0.02 -3.00
C SER A 41 -3.30 1.35 -2.65
N VAL A 42 -3.06 2.32 -3.55
CA VAL A 42 -3.52 3.70 -3.40
C VAL A 42 -4.19 4.13 -4.69
N ALA A 43 -5.37 4.76 -4.61
CA ALA A 43 -6.09 5.26 -5.76
C ALA A 43 -6.49 6.73 -5.54
N PHE A 44 -6.18 7.55 -6.53
CA PHE A 44 -6.64 8.92 -6.65
C PHE A 44 -7.67 9.00 -7.76
N ARG A 45 -8.78 9.70 -7.51
CA ARG A 45 -9.75 10.06 -8.55
C ARG A 45 -9.54 11.51 -8.95
N PHE A 46 -9.48 11.74 -10.25
CA PHE A 46 -9.48 13.08 -10.84
C PHE A 46 -10.90 13.57 -11.03
N GLY A 47 -11.13 14.87 -10.78
CA GLY A 47 -12.31 15.57 -11.24
C GLY A 47 -12.34 15.66 -12.77
N SER A 48 -13.39 16.30 -13.33
CA SER A 48 -13.60 16.43 -14.78
C SER A 48 -12.75 17.53 -15.42
N THR A 49 -11.54 17.81 -14.95
CA THR A 49 -10.65 18.87 -15.44
C THR A 49 -9.68 18.43 -16.52
N ALA A 50 -9.01 19.43 -17.12
CA ALA A 50 -8.02 19.26 -18.18
C ALA A 50 -6.76 18.47 -17.78
N ASP A 51 -6.51 18.29 -16.47
CA ASP A 51 -5.34 17.57 -15.94
C ASP A 51 -5.59 16.06 -15.73
N ALA A 52 -6.82 15.58 -15.99
CA ALA A 52 -7.10 14.16 -15.99
C ALA A 52 -6.30 13.45 -17.10
N PRO A 53 -5.81 12.22 -16.87
CA PRO A 53 -5.09 11.47 -17.89
C PRO A 53 -5.91 11.42 -19.19
N SER A 54 -5.38 11.95 -20.29
CA SER A 54 -6.05 11.84 -21.59
C SER A 54 -5.93 10.41 -22.10
N VAL A 55 -7.03 9.68 -22.10
CA VAL A 55 -7.08 8.33 -22.66
C VAL A 55 -7.60 8.42 -24.08
N GLN A 56 -6.70 8.56 -25.04
CA GLN A 56 -7.04 8.32 -26.45
C GLN A 56 -7.13 6.80 -26.66
N THR A 57 -8.07 6.37 -27.46
CA THR A 57 -8.55 4.98 -27.57
C THR A 57 -7.52 3.96 -28.10
N SER A 58 -6.34 4.35 -28.51
CA SER A 58 -5.32 3.47 -29.10
C SER A 58 -4.03 3.31 -28.29
N ASP A 59 -3.65 4.31 -27.48
CA ASP A 59 -2.36 4.34 -26.80
C ASP A 59 -2.51 4.27 -25.28
N ALA A 60 -1.44 3.84 -24.58
CA ALA A 60 -1.40 3.85 -23.13
C ALA A 60 -1.57 5.29 -22.62
N PRO A 61 -2.45 5.54 -21.64
CA PRO A 61 -2.58 6.87 -21.06
C PRO A 61 -1.26 7.28 -20.38
N SER A 62 -0.85 8.52 -20.60
CA SER A 62 0.29 9.09 -19.87
C SER A 62 -0.17 9.53 -18.48
N PRO A 63 0.38 8.99 -17.39
CA PRO A 63 -0.02 9.39 -16.05
C PRO A 63 0.49 10.79 -15.73
N PRO A 64 -0.30 11.62 -15.02
CA PRO A 64 0.14 12.93 -14.57
C PRO A 64 1.18 12.84 -13.45
N ASP A 65 2.10 13.79 -13.37
CA ASP A 65 3.04 13.89 -12.25
C ASP A 65 2.33 14.48 -11.01
N LEU A 66 1.84 13.59 -10.13
CA LEU A 66 1.20 14.00 -8.87
C LEU A 66 2.14 14.73 -7.90
N TRP A 67 3.46 14.54 -7.97
CA TRP A 67 4.38 15.36 -7.17
C TRP A 67 4.36 16.84 -7.60
N SER A 68 4.23 17.08 -8.90
CA SER A 68 4.08 18.44 -9.43
C SER A 68 2.73 19.04 -9.05
N LEU A 69 1.64 18.31 -9.23
CA LEU A 69 0.28 18.78 -8.89
C LEU A 69 0.14 19.06 -7.39
N LEU A 70 0.72 18.21 -6.54
CA LEU A 70 0.65 18.33 -5.08
C LEU A 70 1.89 19.02 -4.48
N SER A 71 2.70 19.73 -5.28
CA SER A 71 4.01 20.28 -4.88
C SER A 71 3.98 21.23 -3.69
N ARG A 72 2.83 21.80 -3.34
CA ARG A 72 2.66 22.60 -2.12
C ARG A 72 2.63 21.77 -0.83
N ALA A 73 2.22 20.51 -0.90
CA ALA A 73 2.08 19.61 0.24
C ALA A 73 3.12 18.48 0.25
N VAL A 74 3.57 18.00 -0.90
CA VAL A 74 4.46 16.84 -1.00
C VAL A 74 5.81 17.17 -1.62
N CYS A 75 6.80 16.34 -1.31
CA CYS A 75 8.14 16.37 -1.88
C CYS A 75 8.72 14.96 -2.00
N ARG A 76 9.78 14.81 -2.81
CA ARG A 76 10.51 13.54 -2.96
C ARG A 76 11.66 13.38 -1.95
N ALA A 77 12.05 14.45 -1.26
CA ALA A 77 13.23 14.47 -0.39
C ALA A 77 12.84 14.51 1.10
N PRO A 78 13.37 13.60 1.95
CA PRO A 78 13.10 13.61 3.39
C PRO A 78 13.58 14.88 4.10
N LYS A 79 14.62 15.55 3.57
CA LYS A 79 15.24 16.78 4.14
C LYS A 79 14.63 18.07 3.59
N ASP A 80 13.37 18.05 3.19
CA ASP A 80 12.70 19.23 2.68
C ASP A 80 12.52 20.30 3.77
N THR A 81 13.15 21.45 3.59
CA THR A 81 13.12 22.56 4.55
C THR A 81 11.77 23.26 4.64
N ARG A 82 10.89 23.07 3.65
CA ARG A 82 9.53 23.64 3.60
C ARG A 82 8.51 22.80 4.38
N ARG A 83 8.97 21.78 5.09
CA ARG A 83 8.14 20.87 5.91
C ARG A 83 7.03 20.17 5.14
N ARG A 84 7.22 19.96 3.84
CA ARG A 84 6.31 19.16 3.02
C ARG A 84 6.37 17.69 3.43
N ILE A 85 5.34 16.93 3.05
CA ILE A 85 5.24 15.49 3.30
C ILE A 85 6.14 14.78 2.29
N ALA A 86 7.14 14.05 2.77
CA ALA A 86 8.00 13.25 1.90
C ALA A 86 7.25 11.99 1.45
N ILE A 87 7.05 11.85 0.14
CA ILE A 87 6.52 10.66 -0.53
C ILE A 87 7.57 10.22 -1.54
N ALA A 88 8.18 9.08 -1.30
CA ALA A 88 9.26 8.53 -2.14
C ALA A 88 9.41 7.03 -1.88
N ASP A 89 10.32 6.37 -2.58
CA ASP A 89 10.74 5.00 -2.31
C ASP A 89 10.96 4.78 -0.80
N SER A 90 10.21 3.83 -0.24
CA SER A 90 10.17 3.55 1.21
C SER A 90 11.54 3.15 1.78
N LYS A 91 12.45 2.63 0.95
CA LYS A 91 13.82 2.28 1.34
C LYS A 91 14.67 3.55 1.54
N LYS A 92 14.46 4.58 0.71
CA LYS A 92 15.14 5.89 0.81
C LYS A 92 14.63 6.74 1.97
N LEU A 93 13.40 6.49 2.42
CA LEU A 93 12.76 7.21 3.53
C LEU A 93 13.10 6.65 4.90
N LYS A 94 13.77 5.50 5.01
CA LYS A 94 14.17 4.93 6.30
C LYS A 94 15.24 5.84 6.93
N SER A 95 14.92 6.47 8.05
CA SER A 95 15.90 7.26 8.80
C SER A 95 16.73 6.34 9.70
N GLY A 96 18.05 6.57 9.73
CA GLY A 96 18.99 5.84 10.63
C GLY A 96 18.95 6.31 12.10
N GLY A 97 17.96 7.11 12.49
CA GLY A 97 17.87 7.74 13.82
C GLY A 97 16.92 7.01 14.78
N LYS A 98 16.65 7.69 15.92
CA LYS A 98 15.73 7.20 16.97
C LYS A 98 14.27 7.00 16.50
N LEU A 99 13.88 7.60 15.39
CA LEU A 99 12.53 7.57 14.83
C LEU A 99 12.55 7.03 13.39
N PRO A 100 12.80 5.73 13.18
CA PRO A 100 13.00 5.15 11.85
C PRO A 100 11.75 5.23 10.96
N LEU A 101 10.56 5.37 11.54
CA LEU A 101 9.28 5.41 10.82
C LEU A 101 8.76 6.82 10.56
N ILE A 102 9.48 7.88 10.95
CA ILE A 102 8.98 9.26 10.94
C ILE A 102 8.39 9.70 9.58
N HIS A 103 9.05 9.36 8.48
CA HIS A 103 8.55 9.72 7.14
C HIS A 103 7.43 8.79 6.67
N LEU A 104 7.51 7.49 6.98
CA LEU A 104 6.46 6.52 6.64
C LEU A 104 5.16 6.87 7.37
N GLU A 105 5.23 7.07 8.68
CA GLU A 105 4.08 7.44 9.50
C GLU A 105 3.41 8.72 8.98
N ARG A 106 4.20 9.78 8.78
CA ARG A 106 3.66 11.05 8.29
C ARG A 106 3.07 10.92 6.89
N GLY A 107 3.77 10.25 5.95
CA GLY A 107 3.28 10.06 4.58
C GLY A 107 1.97 9.30 4.54
N VAL A 108 1.93 8.13 5.17
CA VAL A 108 0.76 7.26 5.16
C VAL A 108 -0.43 7.89 5.87
N LEU A 109 -0.25 8.39 7.11
CA LEU A 109 -1.35 8.94 7.90
C LEU A 109 -1.88 10.27 7.35
N SER A 110 -1.06 11.04 6.61
CA SER A 110 -1.55 12.28 5.97
C SER A 110 -2.48 12.02 4.78
N PHE A 111 -2.36 10.88 4.12
CA PHE A 111 -3.19 10.49 2.97
C PHE A 111 -4.24 9.41 3.33
N LEU A 112 -4.26 8.95 4.59
CA LEU A 112 -5.28 8.01 5.04
C LEU A 112 -6.65 8.71 5.10
N PRO A 113 -7.67 8.21 4.37
CA PRO A 113 -9.01 8.77 4.45
C PRO A 113 -9.61 8.61 5.85
N GLY A 114 -10.36 9.62 6.29
CA GLY A 114 -11.09 9.56 7.56
C GLY A 114 -10.29 10.08 8.76
N VAL A 115 -10.61 9.54 9.94
CA VAL A 115 -10.06 10.00 11.23
C VAL A 115 -8.69 9.37 11.49
N LEU A 116 -7.74 10.17 12.01
CA LEU A 116 -6.45 9.64 12.42
C LEU A 116 -6.61 8.54 13.47
N PRO A 117 -6.04 7.36 13.25
CA PRO A 117 -6.11 6.25 14.20
C PRO A 117 -5.35 6.60 15.49
N GLU A 118 -5.89 6.16 16.62
CA GLU A 118 -5.28 6.32 17.95
C GLU A 118 -4.33 5.16 18.31
N ASN A 119 -4.44 4.06 17.58
CA ASN A 119 -3.59 2.88 17.72
C ASN A 119 -3.50 2.13 16.40
N ASP A 120 -2.58 1.18 16.33
CA ASP A 120 -2.33 0.41 15.13
C ASP A 120 -3.45 -0.58 14.77
N ALA A 121 -4.26 -1.03 15.74
CA ALA A 121 -5.44 -1.85 15.43
C ALA A 121 -6.49 -1.04 14.64
N ARG A 122 -6.70 0.24 15.01
CA ARG A 122 -7.54 1.15 14.25
C ARG A 122 -6.95 1.48 12.88
N PHE A 123 -5.63 1.62 12.80
CA PHE A 123 -4.94 1.79 11.52
C PHE A 123 -5.12 0.58 10.62
N PHE A 124 -4.88 -0.64 11.11
CA PHE A 124 -5.07 -1.87 10.34
C PHE A 124 -6.50 -2.01 9.81
N SER A 125 -7.48 -1.72 10.65
CA SER A 125 -8.89 -1.68 10.21
C SER A 125 -9.13 -0.63 9.12
N ALA A 126 -8.56 0.58 9.27
CA ALA A 126 -8.73 1.67 8.31
C ALA A 126 -8.11 1.36 6.93
N VAL A 127 -7.04 0.57 6.88
CA VAL A 127 -6.41 0.11 5.62
C VAL A 127 -6.99 -1.21 5.10
N GLY A 128 -8.06 -1.73 5.71
CA GLY A 128 -8.78 -2.91 5.24
C GLY A 128 -8.28 -4.25 5.75
N ILE A 129 -7.41 -4.27 6.76
CA ILE A 129 -6.96 -5.53 7.40
C ILE A 129 -7.99 -5.91 8.45
N GLY A 130 -8.71 -7.01 8.20
CA GLY A 130 -9.75 -7.52 9.08
C GLY A 130 -9.21 -8.15 10.38
N SER A 131 -10.05 -8.20 11.42
CA SER A 131 -9.73 -8.80 12.72
C SER A 131 -9.38 -10.29 12.64
N THR A 132 -9.95 -11.02 11.70
CA THR A 132 -9.72 -12.46 11.52
C THR A 132 -8.27 -12.81 11.17
N GLN A 133 -7.51 -11.89 10.55
CA GLN A 133 -6.08 -12.07 10.32
C GLN A 133 -5.26 -11.76 11.58
N SER A 134 -5.77 -10.87 12.45
CA SER A 134 -5.07 -10.45 13.66
C SER A 134 -5.22 -11.41 14.84
N ASP A 135 -6.27 -12.25 14.87
CA ASP A 135 -6.59 -13.08 16.05
C ASP A 135 -5.80 -14.39 16.10
N ALA A 136 -5.19 -14.80 14.98
CA ALA A 136 -4.47 -16.08 14.89
C ALA A 136 -3.15 -16.11 15.66
N SER A 137 -2.54 -14.95 15.94
CA SER A 137 -1.24 -14.87 16.59
C SER A 137 -1.30 -14.01 17.86
N PRO A 138 -0.69 -14.45 18.98
CA PRO A 138 -0.84 -13.78 20.29
C PRO A 138 -0.29 -12.34 20.30
N TRP A 139 0.70 -12.00 19.47
CA TRP A 139 1.23 -10.63 19.36
C TRP A 139 0.25 -9.64 18.71
N HIS A 140 -0.84 -10.10 18.12
CA HIS A 140 -1.87 -9.22 17.58
C HIS A 140 -2.92 -8.78 18.61
N ARG A 141 -2.93 -9.39 19.80
CA ARG A 141 -3.93 -9.10 20.85
C ARG A 141 -3.75 -7.73 21.51
N SER A 142 -2.53 -7.19 21.53
CA SER A 142 -2.24 -5.89 22.12
C SER A 142 -1.98 -4.85 21.04
N ALA A 143 -2.76 -3.78 21.07
CA ALA A 143 -2.56 -2.65 20.15
C ALA A 143 -1.45 -1.72 20.66
N LEU A 144 -0.65 -1.20 19.74
CA LEU A 144 0.35 -0.17 20.02
C LEU A 144 -0.25 1.23 19.78
N PRO A 145 0.02 2.21 20.65
CA PRO A 145 -0.49 3.56 20.47
C PRO A 145 0.09 4.21 19.21
N LEU A 146 -0.72 5.02 18.54
CA LEU A 146 -0.31 5.87 17.41
C LEU A 146 -0.67 7.33 17.72
N PRO A 147 0.12 8.27 17.23
CA PRO A 147 1.35 8.13 16.43
C PRO A 147 2.57 7.71 17.28
N THR A 148 3.57 7.08 16.63
CA THR A 148 4.83 6.68 17.29
C THR A 148 5.95 7.70 17.14
N SER A 149 5.93 8.47 16.07
CA SER A 149 7.04 9.36 15.66
C SER A 149 6.66 10.82 15.59
N HIS A 150 5.38 11.15 15.72
CA HIS A 150 4.85 12.52 15.64
C HIS A 150 3.88 12.79 16.77
N THR A 151 3.56 14.09 16.98
CA THR A 151 2.39 14.45 17.77
C THR A 151 1.11 14.32 16.94
N ARG A 152 -0.02 14.03 17.59
CA ARG A 152 -1.31 13.94 16.93
C ARG A 152 -1.66 15.23 16.17
N ASP A 153 -1.44 16.39 16.79
CA ASP A 153 -1.70 17.70 16.17
C ASP A 153 -0.82 17.94 14.95
N GLY A 154 0.46 17.55 15.00
CA GLY A 154 1.36 17.62 13.84
C GLY A 154 0.89 16.78 12.65
N LEU A 155 0.30 15.61 12.91
CA LEU A 155 -0.30 14.80 11.87
C LEU A 155 -1.62 15.35 11.35
N LEU A 156 -2.47 15.92 12.20
CA LEU A 156 -3.70 16.61 11.77
C LEU A 156 -3.39 17.79 10.85
N ILE A 157 -2.34 18.57 11.15
CA ILE A 157 -1.85 19.63 10.27
C ILE A 157 -1.38 19.04 8.93
N SER A 158 -0.64 17.93 8.95
CA SER A 158 -0.15 17.29 7.73
C SER A 158 -1.29 16.70 6.90
N GLN A 159 -2.28 16.05 7.53
CA GLN A 159 -3.48 15.52 6.87
C GLN A 159 -4.28 16.64 6.20
N ASN A 160 -4.48 17.76 6.90
CA ASN A 160 -5.17 18.93 6.35
C ASN A 160 -4.39 19.57 5.18
N LEU A 161 -3.06 19.61 5.26
CA LEU A 161 -2.20 20.08 4.17
C LEU A 161 -2.35 19.20 2.92
N ALA A 162 -2.34 17.88 3.07
CA ALA A 162 -2.54 16.93 1.97
C ALA A 162 -3.94 17.07 1.37
N ARG A 163 -4.99 17.13 2.22
CA ARG A 163 -6.39 17.31 1.80
C ARG A 163 -6.58 18.57 0.98
N LEU A 164 -6.11 19.73 1.48
CA LEU A 164 -6.23 21.00 0.77
C LEU A 164 -5.45 21.03 -0.55
N ALA A 165 -4.32 20.33 -0.64
CA ALA A 165 -3.57 20.23 -1.88
C ALA A 165 -4.32 19.36 -2.90
N CYS A 166 -4.91 18.24 -2.46
CA CYS A 166 -5.74 17.39 -3.31
C CYS A 166 -6.98 18.16 -3.81
N GLU A 167 -7.70 18.85 -2.93
CA GLU A 167 -8.88 19.64 -3.31
C GLU A 167 -8.55 20.71 -4.37
N ARG A 168 -7.41 21.42 -4.22
CA ARG A 168 -6.97 22.43 -5.21
C ARG A 168 -6.59 21.82 -6.56
N ALA A 169 -6.10 20.59 -6.55
CA ALA A 169 -5.78 19.84 -7.75
C ALA A 169 -6.97 19.03 -8.28
N GLU A 170 -8.17 19.22 -7.71
CA GLU A 170 -9.38 18.44 -8.00
C GLU A 170 -9.16 16.94 -7.94
N LEU A 171 -8.41 16.49 -6.93
CA LEU A 171 -8.12 15.10 -6.63
C LEU A 171 -8.85 14.65 -5.37
N ALA A 172 -9.30 13.40 -5.35
CA ALA A 172 -9.75 12.70 -4.15
C ALA A 172 -8.90 11.44 -3.93
N VAL A 173 -8.47 11.21 -2.67
CA VAL A 173 -7.90 9.92 -2.28
C VAL A 173 -9.06 8.98 -2.00
N GLU A 174 -9.35 8.05 -2.89
CA GLU A 174 -10.47 7.11 -2.72
C GLU A 174 -10.08 5.81 -2.06
N ARG A 175 -8.81 5.45 -2.18
CA ARG A 175 -8.30 4.22 -1.60
C ARG A 175 -6.89 4.42 -1.07
N LEU A 176 -6.66 4.01 0.16
CA LEU A 176 -5.36 3.66 0.72
C LEU A 176 -5.59 2.40 1.52
N ALA A 177 -5.16 1.26 0.98
CA ALA A 177 -5.44 -0.03 1.57
C ALA A 177 -4.23 -0.96 1.50
N VAL A 178 -4.19 -1.95 2.39
CA VAL A 178 -3.12 -2.94 2.46
C VAL A 178 -3.72 -4.33 2.63
N ASN A 179 -3.28 -5.26 1.79
CA ASN A 179 -3.51 -6.69 1.99
C ASN A 179 -2.28 -7.25 2.70
N ALA A 180 -2.46 -7.87 3.86
CA ALA A 180 -1.37 -8.45 4.63
C ALA A 180 -1.59 -9.95 4.81
N LEU A 181 -0.56 -10.76 4.62
CA LEU A 181 -0.56 -12.19 4.91
C LEU A 181 0.45 -12.47 6.03
N ASP A 182 -0.04 -12.85 7.18
CA ASP A 182 0.77 -13.42 8.24
C ASP A 182 1.41 -14.75 7.82
N PRO A 183 2.47 -15.22 8.50
CA PRO A 183 3.16 -16.45 8.11
C PRO A 183 2.25 -17.66 7.90
N ALA A 184 1.23 -17.86 8.74
CA ALA A 184 0.28 -18.97 8.59
C ALA A 184 -0.51 -18.90 7.28
N ALA A 185 -1.09 -17.73 6.97
CA ALA A 185 -1.84 -17.50 5.75
C ALA A 185 -0.94 -17.56 4.50
N PHE A 186 0.26 -16.99 4.60
CA PHE A 186 1.28 -17.07 3.55
C PHE A 186 1.64 -18.53 3.26
N ASN A 187 1.92 -19.35 4.27
CA ASN A 187 2.29 -20.75 4.12
C ASN A 187 1.16 -21.61 3.54
N ALA A 188 -0.09 -21.30 3.91
CA ALA A 188 -1.27 -21.98 3.34
C ALA A 188 -1.38 -21.70 1.82
N LEU A 189 -1.26 -20.44 1.42
CA LEU A 189 -1.27 -20.05 0.00
C LEU A 189 -0.05 -20.60 -0.75
N TYR A 190 1.13 -20.59 -0.13
CA TYR A 190 2.34 -21.16 -0.75
C TYR A 190 2.15 -22.65 -1.07
N ARG A 191 1.57 -23.43 -0.16
CA ARG A 191 1.26 -24.86 -0.40
C ARG A 191 0.27 -25.05 -1.54
N SER A 192 -0.69 -24.15 -1.70
CA SER A 192 -1.70 -24.21 -2.78
C SER A 192 -1.14 -23.76 -4.14
N LEU A 193 -0.33 -22.68 -4.15
CA LEU A 193 0.12 -22.01 -5.38
C LEU A 193 1.52 -22.47 -5.85
N GLY A 194 2.26 -23.20 -5.02
CA GLY A 194 3.53 -23.84 -5.34
C GLY A 194 4.76 -22.94 -5.26
N ASN A 195 4.60 -21.61 -5.28
CA ASN A 195 5.74 -20.72 -5.16
C ASN A 195 5.34 -19.33 -4.62
N LYS A 196 6.35 -18.62 -4.12
CA LYS A 196 6.24 -17.32 -3.47
C LYS A 196 5.82 -16.18 -4.43
N ALA A 197 6.23 -16.26 -5.70
CA ALA A 197 5.85 -15.24 -6.66
C ALA A 197 4.35 -15.30 -6.95
N HIS A 198 3.76 -16.49 -7.02
CA HIS A 198 2.31 -16.65 -7.18
C HIS A 198 1.53 -16.18 -5.95
N VAL A 199 2.06 -16.39 -4.72
CA VAL A 199 1.46 -15.84 -3.49
C VAL A 199 1.42 -14.31 -3.56
N ASN A 200 2.54 -13.68 -3.90
CA ASN A 200 2.59 -12.22 -4.03
C ASN A 200 1.65 -11.72 -5.13
N MET A 201 1.68 -12.36 -6.29
CA MET A 201 0.83 -12.00 -7.42
C MET A 201 -0.67 -12.13 -7.07
N SER A 202 -1.06 -13.12 -6.26
CA SER A 202 -2.46 -13.26 -5.82
C SER A 202 -2.94 -12.04 -5.02
N LEU A 203 -2.09 -11.45 -4.17
CA LEU A 203 -2.39 -10.22 -3.45
C LEU A 203 -2.44 -9.00 -4.37
N VAL A 204 -1.51 -8.92 -5.34
CA VAL A 204 -1.51 -7.84 -6.35
C VAL A 204 -2.81 -7.87 -7.15
N PHE A 205 -3.24 -9.04 -7.63
CA PHE A 205 -4.51 -9.17 -8.35
C PHE A 205 -5.73 -8.94 -7.46
N HIS A 206 -5.66 -9.27 -6.17
CA HIS A 206 -6.71 -8.91 -5.24
C HIS A 206 -6.85 -7.38 -5.12
N ALA A 207 -5.73 -6.65 -4.97
CA ALA A 207 -5.72 -5.19 -4.94
C ALA A 207 -6.19 -4.58 -6.27
N LEU A 208 -5.76 -5.14 -7.41
CA LEU A 208 -6.16 -4.69 -8.74
C LEU A 208 -7.66 -4.85 -8.97
N ARG A 209 -8.26 -6.00 -8.59
CA ARG A 209 -9.71 -6.20 -8.64
C ARG A 209 -10.48 -5.18 -7.80
N ALA A 210 -9.99 -4.90 -6.59
CA ALA A 210 -10.62 -3.89 -5.74
C ALA A 210 -10.58 -2.48 -6.34
N ILE A 211 -9.55 -2.14 -7.14
CA ILE A 211 -9.48 -0.88 -7.89
C ILE A 211 -10.41 -0.93 -9.11
N ASP A 212 -10.51 -2.07 -9.80
CA ASP A 212 -11.45 -2.26 -10.91
C ASP A 212 -12.91 -2.14 -10.45
N ASP A 213 -13.26 -2.74 -9.32
CA ASP A 213 -14.59 -2.60 -8.71
C ASP A 213 -14.86 -1.12 -8.27
N LEU A 214 -13.85 -0.42 -7.72
CA LEU A 214 -13.94 0.98 -7.29
C LEU A 214 -14.20 1.95 -8.45
N ARG A 215 -13.60 1.70 -9.63
CA ARG A 215 -13.76 2.60 -10.78
C ARG A 215 -15.17 2.58 -11.40
N GLY A 216 -15.90 1.47 -11.27
CA GLY A 216 -17.19 1.28 -11.96
C GLY A 216 -17.03 1.44 -13.47
N ASP A 217 -17.80 2.36 -14.06
CA ASP A 217 -17.74 2.70 -15.51
C ASP A 217 -16.64 3.72 -15.85
N SER A 218 -15.97 4.30 -14.87
CA SER A 218 -14.87 5.25 -15.09
C SER A 218 -13.65 4.54 -15.65
N GLN A 219 -12.75 5.32 -16.28
CA GLN A 219 -11.45 4.79 -16.68
C GLN A 219 -10.50 4.69 -15.49
N ALA A 220 -9.61 3.71 -15.53
CA ALA A 220 -8.53 3.58 -14.54
C ALA A 220 -7.20 3.28 -15.21
N LEU A 221 -6.15 3.96 -14.73
CA LEU A 221 -4.76 3.63 -14.96
C LEU A 221 -4.18 3.11 -13.65
N VAL A 222 -3.75 1.85 -13.63
CA VAL A 222 -3.12 1.22 -12.48
C VAL A 222 -1.67 0.89 -12.80
N VAL A 223 -0.75 1.48 -12.05
CA VAL A 223 0.68 1.19 -12.16
C VAL A 223 1.10 0.29 -11.01
N ILE A 224 1.82 -0.77 -11.33
CA ILE A 224 2.26 -1.81 -10.40
C ILE A 224 3.78 -1.90 -10.49
N ASP A 225 4.48 -1.91 -9.34
CA ASP A 225 5.90 -2.15 -9.35
C ASP A 225 6.20 -3.57 -9.88
N ARG A 226 7.14 -3.67 -10.84
CA ARG A 226 7.45 -4.94 -11.51
C ARG A 226 8.15 -5.89 -10.56
N GLN A 227 7.63 -7.10 -10.48
CA GLN A 227 8.13 -8.13 -9.60
C GLN A 227 9.07 -9.10 -10.32
N GLY A 228 10.33 -9.13 -9.92
CA GLY A 228 11.34 -10.02 -10.50
C GLY A 228 11.58 -9.74 -11.99
N GLY A 229 12.15 -10.71 -12.70
CA GLY A 229 12.49 -10.59 -14.12
C GLY A 229 11.32 -10.88 -15.09
N ARG A 230 10.07 -10.86 -14.64
CA ARG A 230 8.90 -11.16 -15.48
C ARG A 230 8.62 -10.01 -16.44
N ALA A 231 8.53 -10.30 -17.74
CA ALA A 231 8.27 -9.29 -18.78
C ALA A 231 6.82 -9.31 -19.28
N SER A 232 6.12 -10.44 -19.24
CA SER A 232 4.74 -10.58 -19.72
C SER A 232 3.78 -10.96 -18.60
N TYR A 233 2.58 -10.36 -18.62
CA TYR A 233 1.50 -10.57 -17.64
C TYR A 233 0.15 -10.88 -18.30
N THR A 234 0.12 -11.10 -19.61
CA THR A 234 -1.13 -11.33 -20.37
C THR A 234 -1.93 -12.50 -19.78
N ALA A 235 -1.28 -13.65 -19.58
CA ALA A 235 -1.95 -14.86 -19.09
C ALA A 235 -2.53 -14.66 -17.67
N GLU A 236 -1.81 -13.97 -16.80
CA GLU A 236 -2.28 -13.66 -15.45
C GLU A 236 -3.45 -12.66 -15.46
N LEU A 237 -3.38 -11.64 -16.31
CA LEU A 237 -4.49 -10.69 -16.47
C LEU A 237 -5.74 -11.38 -17.02
N GLU A 238 -5.60 -12.27 -18.01
CA GLU A 238 -6.71 -13.09 -18.52
C GLU A 238 -7.31 -13.98 -17.45
N ALA A 239 -6.46 -14.66 -16.68
CA ALA A 239 -6.91 -15.59 -15.63
C ALA A 239 -7.60 -14.86 -14.46
N HIS A 240 -7.13 -13.68 -14.08
CA HIS A 240 -7.56 -13.03 -12.85
C HIS A 240 -8.50 -11.84 -13.04
N MET A 241 -8.47 -11.16 -14.19
CA MET A 241 -9.19 -9.89 -14.40
C MET A 241 -10.24 -9.95 -15.50
N ALA A 242 -10.07 -10.84 -16.49
CA ALA A 242 -10.81 -10.69 -17.72
C ALA A 242 -12.32 -11.00 -17.61
N ARG A 243 -12.81 -11.71 -16.60
CA ARG A 243 -14.26 -12.07 -16.49
C ARG A 243 -14.95 -12.22 -17.87
N GLY A 244 -14.23 -12.76 -18.88
CA GLY A 244 -14.63 -12.79 -20.28
C GLY A 244 -14.25 -11.56 -21.12
N ALA A 245 -13.57 -10.56 -20.54
CA ALA A 245 -13.07 -9.39 -21.26
C ALA A 245 -11.72 -9.69 -21.94
N GLN A 246 -11.49 -9.06 -23.09
CA GLN A 246 -10.24 -9.20 -23.84
C GLN A 246 -9.09 -8.44 -23.14
N VAL A 247 -7.91 -9.09 -23.05
CA VAL A 247 -6.65 -8.43 -22.68
C VAL A 247 -5.89 -8.11 -23.97
N ARG A 248 -5.53 -6.86 -24.14
CA ARG A 248 -4.73 -6.37 -25.28
C ARG A 248 -3.41 -5.82 -24.78
N THR A 249 -2.32 -6.39 -25.24
CA THR A 249 -0.98 -5.84 -25.00
C THR A 249 -0.81 -4.54 -25.75
N ILE A 250 -0.42 -3.47 -25.04
CA ILE A 250 -0.10 -2.16 -25.62
C ILE A 250 1.41 -2.03 -25.80
N ARG A 251 2.16 -2.41 -24.77
CA ARG A 251 3.62 -2.35 -24.75
C ARG A 251 4.18 -3.47 -23.88
N GLU A 252 5.24 -4.11 -24.32
CA GLU A 252 6.07 -5.03 -23.51
C GLU A 252 7.54 -4.84 -23.88
N ASP A 253 8.33 -4.39 -22.90
CA ASP A 253 9.79 -4.26 -23.03
C ASP A 253 10.50 -4.55 -21.69
N GLY A 254 11.80 -4.31 -21.66
CA GLY A 254 12.64 -4.56 -20.48
C GLY A 254 12.22 -3.77 -19.24
N GLU A 255 11.55 -2.63 -19.38
CA GLU A 255 11.23 -1.71 -18.30
C GLU A 255 9.72 -1.62 -18.02
N ILE A 256 8.86 -1.68 -19.04
CA ILE A 256 7.44 -1.41 -18.95
C ILE A 256 6.65 -2.47 -19.71
N SER A 257 5.59 -2.97 -19.07
CA SER A 257 4.59 -3.86 -19.71
C SER A 257 3.21 -3.29 -19.43
N THR A 258 2.53 -2.81 -20.48
CA THR A 258 1.23 -2.12 -20.38
C THR A 258 0.15 -2.85 -21.17
N TYR A 259 -1.01 -2.97 -20.57
CA TYR A 259 -2.16 -3.73 -21.08
C TYR A 259 -3.45 -2.92 -20.97
N ALA A 260 -4.34 -3.09 -21.94
CA ALA A 260 -5.74 -2.73 -21.82
C ALA A 260 -6.54 -3.98 -21.46
N VAL A 261 -7.33 -3.93 -20.39
CA VAL A 261 -8.15 -5.03 -19.88
C VAL A 261 -9.63 -4.64 -20.01
N GLY A 262 -10.33 -5.25 -20.93
CA GLY A 262 -11.69 -4.90 -21.23
C GLY A 262 -11.85 -3.41 -21.60
N ARG A 263 -12.91 -2.77 -21.08
CA ARG A 263 -13.20 -1.37 -21.37
C ARG A 263 -12.75 -0.47 -20.22
N GLY A 264 -11.77 0.40 -20.50
CA GLY A 264 -11.39 1.52 -19.62
C GLY A 264 -10.45 1.16 -18.45
N LEU A 265 -9.95 -0.09 -18.35
CA LEU A 265 -8.91 -0.45 -17.39
C LEU A 265 -7.57 -0.58 -18.13
N PHE A 266 -6.58 0.19 -17.70
CA PHE A 266 -5.21 0.11 -18.17
C PHE A 266 -4.31 -0.31 -17.00
N VAL A 267 -3.49 -1.33 -17.22
CA VAL A 267 -2.58 -1.89 -16.20
C VAL A 267 -1.16 -1.83 -16.73
N SER A 268 -0.26 -1.21 -15.99
CA SER A 268 1.16 -1.11 -16.31
C SER A 268 2.01 -1.74 -15.20
N PHE A 269 2.89 -2.66 -15.57
CA PHE A 269 3.93 -3.20 -14.68
C PHE A 269 5.25 -2.54 -15.05
N GLU A 270 5.88 -1.84 -14.11
CA GLU A 270 7.03 -0.99 -14.39
C GLU A 270 8.18 -1.24 -13.40
N VAL A 271 9.41 -1.24 -13.90
CA VAL A 271 10.61 -1.32 -13.05
C VAL A 271 10.79 -0.01 -12.29
N GLU A 272 11.04 -0.07 -10.99
CA GLU A 272 11.21 1.09 -10.10
C GLU A 272 10.06 2.10 -10.22
N ALA A 273 8.82 1.60 -10.29
CA ALA A 273 7.63 2.42 -10.48
C ALA A 273 7.44 3.45 -9.36
N GLU A 274 7.85 3.14 -8.12
CA GLU A 274 7.79 4.04 -6.98
C GLU A 274 8.64 5.31 -7.15
N ALA A 275 9.64 5.30 -8.03
CA ALA A 275 10.43 6.49 -8.35
C ALA A 275 9.70 7.45 -9.30
N ARG A 276 8.75 6.95 -10.09
CA ARG A 276 8.04 7.70 -11.15
C ARG A 276 6.59 8.03 -10.81
N HIS A 277 5.93 7.20 -10.00
CA HIS A 277 4.50 7.25 -9.75
C HIS A 277 4.19 7.44 -8.27
N LEU A 278 3.68 8.62 -7.87
CA LEU A 278 3.36 8.93 -6.48
C LEU A 278 2.38 7.90 -5.86
N PRO A 279 1.33 7.42 -6.56
CA PRO A 279 0.46 6.39 -5.99
C PRO A 279 1.19 5.09 -5.66
N VAL A 280 2.20 4.69 -6.47
CA VAL A 280 3.03 3.50 -6.20
C VAL A 280 3.94 3.75 -5.00
N ALA A 281 4.60 4.91 -4.94
CA ALA A 281 5.43 5.27 -3.79
C ALA A 281 4.64 5.28 -2.48
N LEU A 282 3.43 5.84 -2.49
CA LEU A 282 2.56 5.87 -1.31
C LEU A 282 2.04 4.48 -0.95
N ALA A 283 1.76 3.61 -1.94
CA ALA A 283 1.41 2.20 -1.73
C ALA A 283 2.56 1.42 -1.09
N SER A 284 3.79 1.60 -1.59
CA SER A 284 5.03 1.08 -0.99
C SER A 284 5.17 1.50 0.48
N MET A 285 4.99 2.80 0.76
CA MET A 285 5.04 3.34 2.12
C MET A 285 3.97 2.74 3.02
N ALA A 286 2.73 2.57 2.54
CA ALA A 286 1.63 1.97 3.30
C ALA A 286 1.89 0.50 3.61
N ALA A 287 2.33 -0.29 2.64
CA ALA A 287 2.73 -1.68 2.82
C ALA A 287 3.88 -1.80 3.84
N LYS A 288 4.92 -0.96 3.70
CA LYS A 288 6.07 -0.92 4.60
C LYS A 288 5.69 -0.51 6.02
N TYR A 289 4.89 0.54 6.18
CA TYR A 289 4.45 1.02 7.49
C TYR A 289 3.60 -0.05 8.22
N THR A 290 2.66 -0.68 7.51
CA THR A 290 1.87 -1.81 8.03
C THR A 290 2.77 -2.94 8.53
N ARG A 291 3.77 -3.31 7.73
CA ARG A 291 4.71 -4.36 8.10
C ARG A 291 5.55 -3.99 9.33
N GLU A 292 6.07 -2.76 9.40
CA GLU A 292 6.88 -2.31 10.54
C GLU A 292 6.05 -2.28 11.84
N LEU A 293 4.77 -1.87 11.80
CA LEU A 293 3.87 -1.95 12.96
C LEU A 293 3.61 -3.40 13.38
N SER A 294 3.42 -4.31 12.43
CA SER A 294 3.27 -5.75 12.72
C SER A 294 4.53 -6.33 13.36
N MET A 295 5.71 -5.95 12.88
CA MET A 295 6.98 -6.36 13.48
C MET A 295 7.20 -5.74 14.86
N ALA A 296 6.75 -4.50 15.09
CA ALA A 296 6.79 -3.87 16.40
C ALA A 296 5.94 -4.63 17.43
N ARG A 297 4.73 -5.09 17.06
CA ARG A 297 3.90 -5.96 17.92
C ARG A 297 4.60 -7.29 18.23
N LEU A 298 5.17 -7.95 17.23
CA LEU A 298 5.91 -9.19 17.39
C LEU A 298 7.08 -9.00 18.36
N ASN A 299 7.88 -7.97 18.16
CA ASN A 299 9.01 -7.67 19.05
C ASN A 299 8.54 -7.34 20.48
N ALA A 300 7.50 -6.54 20.65
CA ALA A 300 6.94 -6.21 21.96
C ALA A 300 6.41 -7.44 22.70
N TYR A 301 5.76 -8.37 22.00
CA TYR A 301 5.28 -9.61 22.59
C TYR A 301 6.42 -10.46 23.17
N PHE A 302 7.47 -10.70 22.38
CA PHE A 302 8.58 -11.56 22.84
C PHE A 302 9.51 -10.87 23.86
N SER A 303 9.69 -9.55 23.76
CA SER A 303 10.47 -8.79 24.76
C SER A 303 9.84 -8.82 26.16
N ALA A 304 8.53 -9.03 26.28
CA ALA A 304 7.86 -9.23 27.57
C ALA A 304 8.31 -10.52 28.28
N PHE A 305 8.80 -11.52 27.54
CA PHE A 305 9.35 -12.77 28.09
C PHE A 305 10.88 -12.74 28.21
N LEU A 306 11.54 -12.02 27.32
CA LEU A 306 13.00 -11.89 27.22
C LEU A 306 13.36 -10.41 27.11
N PRO A 307 13.57 -9.69 28.21
CA PRO A 307 13.83 -8.24 28.19
C PRO A 307 15.07 -7.83 27.38
N ASP A 308 16.08 -8.69 27.31
CA ASP A 308 17.33 -8.43 26.59
C ASP A 308 17.30 -8.90 25.12
N LEU A 309 16.14 -9.39 24.64
CA LEU A 309 16.00 -9.85 23.27
C LEU A 309 16.17 -8.70 22.27
N ALA A 310 17.20 -8.76 21.45
CA ALA A 310 17.39 -7.78 20.39
C ALA A 310 16.26 -7.87 19.36
N PRO A 311 15.58 -6.75 19.01
CA PRO A 311 14.47 -6.75 18.07
C PRO A 311 14.89 -7.23 16.69
N THR A 312 13.94 -7.77 15.91
CA THR A 312 14.16 -8.23 14.55
C THR A 312 13.32 -7.46 13.53
N ALA A 313 13.88 -7.28 12.35
CA ALA A 313 13.13 -6.89 11.15
C ALA A 313 12.64 -8.10 10.32
N GLY A 314 13.00 -9.33 10.75
CA GLY A 314 12.54 -10.59 10.18
C GLY A 314 13.29 -11.06 8.93
N TYR A 315 14.38 -10.40 8.49
CA TYR A 315 15.20 -10.88 7.38
C TYR A 315 15.94 -12.17 7.75
N VAL A 316 16.33 -12.93 6.73
CA VAL A 316 16.70 -14.34 6.86
C VAL A 316 17.72 -14.62 7.98
N GLU A 317 18.85 -13.92 7.99
CA GLU A 317 19.92 -14.16 9.01
C GLU A 317 19.46 -13.72 10.41
N ASP A 318 18.96 -12.49 10.52
CA ASP A 318 18.47 -11.95 11.78
C ASP A 318 17.21 -12.67 12.26
N GLY A 319 16.33 -13.08 11.33
CA GLY A 319 15.15 -13.89 11.64
C GLY A 319 15.51 -15.28 12.21
N ARG A 320 16.57 -15.90 11.70
CA ARG A 320 17.07 -17.20 12.25
C ARG A 320 17.63 -17.04 13.65
N ARG A 321 18.42 -15.99 13.90
CA ARG A 321 18.89 -15.64 15.25
C ARG A 321 17.71 -15.49 16.19
N TYR A 322 16.76 -14.63 15.83
CA TYR A 322 15.58 -14.34 16.65
C TYR A 322 14.75 -15.60 16.91
N LEU A 323 14.51 -16.44 15.90
CA LEU A 323 13.80 -17.71 16.04
C LEU A 323 14.49 -18.64 17.04
N ALA A 324 15.83 -18.75 17.00
CA ALA A 324 16.58 -19.59 17.95
C ALA A 324 16.38 -19.12 19.40
N GLU A 325 16.40 -17.80 19.64
CA GLU A 325 16.23 -17.22 20.96
C GLU A 325 14.79 -17.37 21.50
N VAL A 326 13.76 -17.22 20.64
CA VAL A 326 12.35 -17.31 21.07
C VAL A 326 11.77 -18.73 21.04
N LYS A 327 12.51 -19.72 20.53
CA LYS A 327 12.05 -21.11 20.41
C LYS A 327 11.46 -21.72 21.69
N PRO A 328 12.04 -21.51 22.90
CA PRO A 328 11.44 -22.01 24.15
C PRO A 328 10.07 -21.38 24.44
N ILE A 329 9.88 -20.08 24.07
CA ILE A 329 8.62 -19.37 24.27
C ILE A 329 7.57 -19.89 23.30
N LEU A 330 7.92 -20.10 22.02
CA LEU A 330 7.00 -20.68 21.03
C LEU A 330 6.45 -22.03 21.53
N ALA A 331 7.30 -22.90 22.09
CA ALA A 331 6.89 -24.18 22.65
C ALA A 331 5.97 -24.02 23.87
N ARG A 332 6.32 -23.12 24.81
CA ARG A 332 5.53 -22.85 26.02
C ARG A 332 4.16 -22.28 25.69
N GLU A 333 4.10 -21.31 24.81
CA GLU A 333 2.86 -20.64 24.39
C GLU A 333 2.09 -21.43 23.32
N ARG A 334 2.58 -22.62 22.94
CA ARG A 334 1.99 -23.50 21.91
C ARG A 334 1.76 -22.80 20.56
N ILE A 335 2.71 -21.93 20.18
CA ILE A 335 2.66 -21.24 18.90
C ILE A 335 3.22 -22.17 17.83
N PRO A 336 2.42 -22.53 16.80
CA PRO A 336 2.91 -23.39 15.72
C PRO A 336 4.05 -22.73 14.94
N HIS A 337 5.03 -23.49 14.51
CA HIS A 337 6.15 -23.00 13.70
C HIS A 337 5.65 -22.26 12.44
N ASP A 338 4.65 -22.84 11.75
CA ASP A 338 4.05 -22.26 10.53
C ASP A 338 3.32 -20.93 10.77
N ALA A 339 2.90 -20.65 12.01
CA ALA A 339 2.30 -19.36 12.37
C ALA A 339 3.35 -18.27 12.62
N PHE A 340 4.61 -18.65 12.77
CA PHE A 340 5.71 -17.74 13.08
C PHE A 340 6.69 -17.56 11.92
N VAL A 341 7.00 -18.64 11.19
CA VAL A 341 8.02 -18.70 10.13
C VAL A 341 7.35 -18.93 8.77
N ARG A 342 7.71 -18.11 7.79
CA ARG A 342 7.30 -18.33 6.39
C ARG A 342 8.18 -19.36 5.72
N VAL A 343 7.58 -20.22 4.89
CA VAL A 343 8.31 -21.06 3.93
C VAL A 343 9.01 -20.13 2.92
N VAL A 344 10.33 -20.28 2.74
CA VAL A 344 11.18 -19.41 1.94
C VAL A 344 11.74 -20.19 0.76
#